data_5a3e7b55a5bbbf4e908dca940e8a91e0
#
_entry.id   5a3e7b55a5bbbf4e908dca940e8a91e0
#
_cell.length_a   1.000
_cell.length_b   1.000
_cell.length_c   1.000
_cell.angle_alpha   90.00
_cell.angle_beta   90.00
_cell.angle_gamma   90.00
#
_symmetry.space_group_name_H-M   'P 1'
#
loop_
_entity.id
_entity.type
_entity.pdbx_description
1 polymer ?
#
loop_
_entity_poly.entity_id
_entity_poly.type
_entity_poly.pdbx_seq_one_letter_code
_entity_poly.pdbx_strand_id
1 'polypeptide(L)'
;MKITRFYNPEIPYSLHDMNVIEFEVNGDNLIMRTQSGMVRTAPNWDQVDGYLEFLDVNWDYCYATVCEGYYGNLGTYEGKNFKKMYLKDFIAEFQNAGFSITDEYYGQDRALYTGYFHKGDTMGECTIVIYHNNIVFYEQTDDTREMKEVVLSAGGELSLYLVPADVADNLADVANEFAINYVWHGENSGKFLKLCGKQYVAHYTEEDFIEYLNTALYTDKPSKKLKTFKAADDEDVPEEYRKCPYYNF
;
A
#
# COMPACT_ATOMS: atom_id res chain seq x y z
N MET A 1 16.79 -30.66 24.75
CA MET A 1 16.77 -29.20 24.38
C MET A 1 15.84 -29.04 23.17
N LYS A 2 14.78 -28.21 23.25
CA LYS A 2 13.90 -27.92 22.11
C LYS A 2 14.32 -26.58 21.53
N ILE A 3 14.75 -26.55 20.27
CA ILE A 3 15.07 -25.31 19.56
C ILE A 3 13.95 -25.08 18.56
N THR A 4 13.22 -23.97 18.73
CA THR A 4 12.22 -23.52 17.77
C THR A 4 12.86 -22.44 16.91
N ARG A 5 12.97 -22.70 15.61
CA ARG A 5 13.48 -21.73 14.63
C ARG A 5 12.27 -20.99 14.05
N PHE A 6 12.20 -19.70 14.31
CA PHE A 6 11.27 -18.82 13.63
C PHE A 6 12.02 -18.13 12.49
N TYR A 7 11.61 -18.43 11.27
CA TYR A 7 11.93 -17.61 10.12
C TYR A 7 10.72 -16.74 9.85
N ASN A 8 10.83 -15.46 10.15
CA ASN A 8 9.83 -14.48 9.79
C ASN A 8 10.59 -13.29 9.18
N PRO A 9 10.87 -13.31 7.85
CA PRO A 9 11.18 -12.07 7.21
C PRO A 9 9.89 -11.23 7.30
N GLU A 10 9.96 -10.09 7.92
CA GLU A 10 8.92 -9.08 7.79
C GLU A 10 8.91 -8.66 6.32
N ILE A 11 8.04 -9.27 5.54
CA ILE A 11 7.83 -8.89 4.15
C ILE A 11 6.92 -7.68 4.17
N PRO A 12 7.38 -6.51 3.72
CA PRO A 12 6.62 -5.28 3.85
C PRO A 12 5.37 -5.25 2.95
N TYR A 13 5.35 -6.07 1.91
CA TYR A 13 4.24 -6.14 0.94
C TYR A 13 3.90 -7.57 0.57
N SER A 14 2.62 -7.82 0.29
CA SER A 14 2.11 -9.08 -0.24
C SER A 14 1.59 -8.90 -1.67
N LEU A 15 1.79 -9.93 -2.48
CA LEU A 15 1.22 -10.06 -3.82
C LEU A 15 0.13 -11.12 -3.89
N HIS A 16 -0.30 -11.67 -2.76
CA HIS A 16 -1.40 -12.64 -2.72
C HIS A 16 -2.65 -12.04 -3.39
N ASP A 17 -3.28 -12.81 -4.24
CA ASP A 17 -4.42 -12.41 -5.08
C ASP A 17 -4.13 -11.32 -6.14
N MET A 18 -2.86 -10.97 -6.35
CA MET A 18 -2.48 -10.04 -7.41
C MET A 18 -2.32 -10.74 -8.75
N ASN A 19 -2.65 -10.02 -9.82
CA ASN A 19 -2.44 -10.49 -11.19
C ASN A 19 -1.20 -9.83 -11.80
N VAL A 20 -0.17 -10.62 -12.04
CA VAL A 20 1.03 -10.17 -12.75
C VAL A 20 0.69 -9.96 -14.22
N ILE A 21 1.02 -8.79 -14.73
CA ILE A 21 0.76 -8.37 -16.11
C ILE A 21 2.03 -8.19 -16.93
N GLU A 22 3.17 -8.02 -16.26
CA GLU A 22 4.43 -7.71 -16.93
C GLU A 22 5.63 -8.25 -16.17
N PHE A 23 6.57 -8.79 -16.94
CA PHE A 23 7.95 -9.04 -16.54
C PHE A 23 8.89 -8.25 -17.43
N GLU A 24 9.76 -7.43 -16.84
CA GLU A 24 10.76 -6.63 -17.57
C GLU A 24 12.15 -7.08 -17.11
N VAL A 25 12.98 -7.48 -18.07
CA VAL A 25 14.40 -7.83 -17.83
C VAL A 25 15.26 -6.58 -18.01
N ASN A 26 15.91 -6.16 -16.93
CA ASN A 26 16.79 -4.99 -16.91
C ASN A 26 18.22 -5.42 -16.49
N GLY A 27 19.05 -5.76 -17.47
CA GLY A 27 20.37 -6.33 -17.22
C GLY A 27 20.26 -7.67 -16.50
N ASP A 28 20.86 -7.77 -15.30
CA ASP A 28 20.76 -8.96 -14.46
C ASP A 28 19.56 -8.92 -13.50
N ASN A 29 18.77 -7.84 -13.54
CA ASN A 29 17.59 -7.69 -12.71
C ASN A 29 16.30 -8.11 -13.42
N LEU A 30 15.27 -8.42 -12.65
CA LEU A 30 13.93 -8.72 -13.13
C LEU A 30 12.92 -7.83 -12.40
N ILE A 31 12.17 -7.05 -13.15
CA ILE A 31 11.04 -6.28 -12.64
C ILE A 31 9.76 -7.09 -12.88
N MET A 32 8.93 -7.18 -11.86
CA MET A 32 7.60 -7.80 -11.91
C MET A 32 6.54 -6.77 -11.53
N ARG A 33 5.56 -6.58 -12.43
CA ARG A 33 4.46 -5.65 -12.26
C ARG A 33 3.13 -6.39 -12.19
N THR A 34 2.28 -5.95 -11.28
CA THR A 34 0.91 -6.44 -11.18
C THR A 34 -0.08 -5.41 -11.69
N GLN A 35 -1.28 -5.86 -12.00
CA GLN A 35 -2.36 -4.98 -12.46
C GLN A 35 -2.79 -3.94 -11.41
N SER A 36 -2.66 -4.28 -10.14
CA SER A 36 -3.21 -3.48 -9.03
C SER A 36 -2.16 -3.16 -7.96
N GLY A 37 -0.86 -3.22 -8.32
CA GLY A 37 0.21 -2.96 -7.37
C GLY A 37 0.42 -4.10 -6.36
N MET A 38 0.48 -3.80 -5.08
CA MET A 38 0.76 -4.73 -4.00
C MET A 38 0.01 -4.32 -2.73
N VAL A 39 -0.08 -5.22 -1.75
CA VAL A 39 -0.71 -4.94 -0.45
C VAL A 39 0.37 -4.72 0.60
N ARG A 40 0.37 -3.56 1.24
CA ARG A 40 1.24 -3.28 2.40
C ARG A 40 0.79 -4.16 3.57
N THR A 41 1.70 -4.95 4.16
CA THR A 41 1.34 -5.92 5.21
C THR A 41 1.20 -5.32 6.61
N ALA A 42 1.74 -4.11 6.82
CA ALA A 42 1.63 -3.37 8.08
C ALA A 42 1.70 -1.86 7.81
N PRO A 43 1.05 -1.02 8.64
CA PRO A 43 0.18 -1.39 9.75
C PRO A 43 -1.25 -1.78 9.32
N ASN A 44 -1.71 -1.43 8.10
CA ASN A 44 -3.12 -1.47 7.73
C ASN A 44 -3.30 -2.26 6.45
N TRP A 45 -2.89 -3.21 6.01
CA TRP A 45 -3.21 -4.02 4.80
C TRP A 45 -3.77 -3.19 3.63
N ASP A 46 -3.11 -2.05 3.35
CA ASP A 46 -3.55 -1.13 2.29
C ASP A 46 -3.01 -1.58 0.93
N GLN A 47 -3.86 -1.52 -0.09
CA GLN A 47 -3.43 -1.70 -1.46
C GLN A 47 -2.72 -0.43 -1.94
N VAL A 48 -1.54 -0.60 -2.52
CA VAL A 48 -0.71 0.50 -3.02
C VAL A 48 -0.21 0.19 -4.43
N ASP A 49 -0.08 1.22 -5.24
CA ASP A 49 0.57 1.09 -6.54
C ASP A 49 2.05 0.83 -6.37
N GLY A 50 2.61 0.00 -7.23
CA GLY A 50 4.02 -0.31 -7.15
C GLY A 50 4.43 -1.54 -7.93
N TYR A 51 5.68 -1.93 -7.75
CA TYR A 51 6.27 -3.08 -8.42
C TYR A 51 7.42 -3.65 -7.59
N LEU A 52 7.87 -4.86 -7.95
CA LEU A 52 9.05 -5.49 -7.37
C LEU A 52 10.18 -5.52 -8.37
N GLU A 53 11.40 -5.42 -7.85
CA GLU A 53 12.63 -5.70 -8.60
C GLU A 53 13.46 -6.76 -7.86
N PHE A 54 13.76 -7.84 -8.55
CA PHE A 54 14.70 -8.87 -8.10
C PHE A 54 16.09 -8.48 -8.59
N LEU A 55 17.04 -8.33 -7.68
CA LEU A 55 18.40 -7.91 -7.97
C LEU A 55 19.32 -9.10 -8.19
N ASP A 56 20.23 -8.99 -9.15
CA ASP A 56 21.24 -10.00 -9.48
C ASP A 56 20.64 -11.40 -9.63
N VAL A 57 19.67 -11.51 -10.53
CA VAL A 57 18.93 -12.75 -10.78
C VAL A 57 19.86 -13.83 -11.33
N ASN A 58 19.89 -14.98 -10.69
CA ASN A 58 20.63 -16.13 -11.19
C ASN A 58 19.78 -16.90 -12.22
N TRP A 59 19.83 -16.41 -13.45
CA TRP A 59 18.99 -16.87 -14.55
C TRP A 59 19.09 -18.38 -14.85
N ASP A 60 20.24 -18.98 -14.59
CA ASP A 60 20.47 -20.41 -14.86
C ASP A 60 19.66 -21.33 -13.94
N TYR A 61 19.22 -20.82 -12.79
CA TYR A 61 18.42 -21.55 -11.81
C TYR A 61 16.95 -21.13 -11.80
N CYS A 62 16.61 -20.01 -12.46
CA CYS A 62 15.25 -19.51 -12.51
C CYS A 62 14.41 -20.28 -13.54
N TYR A 63 13.21 -20.68 -13.14
CA TYR A 63 12.33 -21.45 -14.03
C TYR A 63 10.84 -21.18 -13.75
N ALA A 64 10.01 -21.48 -14.74
CA ALA A 64 8.59 -21.60 -14.60
C ALA A 64 8.13 -23.01 -14.95
N THR A 65 7.08 -23.47 -14.27
CA THR A 65 6.34 -24.68 -14.64
C THR A 65 4.91 -24.29 -14.94
N VAL A 66 4.37 -24.75 -16.05
CA VAL A 66 2.98 -24.51 -16.46
C VAL A 66 2.31 -25.86 -16.71
N CYS A 67 1.12 -26.04 -16.13
CA CYS A 67 0.32 -27.23 -16.23
C CYS A 67 -1.04 -26.86 -16.84
N GLU A 68 -1.12 -26.88 -18.16
CA GLU A 68 -2.32 -26.45 -18.89
C GLU A 68 -3.52 -27.39 -18.65
N GLY A 69 -4.71 -26.82 -18.49
CA GLY A 69 -5.94 -27.58 -18.30
C GLY A 69 -6.13 -28.18 -16.91
N TYR A 70 -5.27 -27.84 -15.95
CA TYR A 70 -5.40 -28.25 -14.55
C TYR A 70 -5.85 -27.06 -13.66
N TYR A 71 -6.88 -27.29 -12.86
CA TYR A 71 -7.56 -26.26 -12.07
C TYR A 71 -7.69 -26.66 -10.59
N GLY A 72 -6.60 -27.12 -9.97
CA GLY A 72 -6.60 -27.45 -8.54
C GLY A 72 -7.53 -28.59 -8.13
N ASN A 73 -8.02 -29.40 -9.06
CA ASN A 73 -8.84 -30.55 -8.74
C ASN A 73 -8.00 -31.69 -8.17
N LEU A 74 -8.39 -32.19 -7.01
CA LEU A 74 -7.84 -33.43 -6.48
C LEU A 74 -8.25 -34.58 -7.39
N GLY A 75 -7.35 -35.07 -8.21
CA GLY A 75 -7.60 -36.16 -9.15
C GLY A 75 -6.33 -36.68 -9.78
N THR A 76 -6.46 -37.68 -10.63
CA THR A 76 -5.33 -38.23 -11.37
C THR A 76 -4.99 -37.29 -12.51
N TYR A 77 -3.80 -36.67 -12.44
CA TYR A 77 -3.27 -35.85 -13.51
C TYR A 77 -2.62 -36.75 -14.59
N GLU A 78 -3.09 -36.69 -15.80
CA GLU A 78 -2.54 -37.45 -16.93
C GLU A 78 -1.53 -36.64 -17.76
N GLY A 79 -0.84 -35.72 -17.18
CA GLY A 79 0.42 -35.07 -17.57
C GLY A 79 0.67 -34.69 -19.03
N LYS A 80 -0.34 -34.47 -19.87
CA LYS A 80 -0.10 -34.25 -21.31
C LYS A 80 0.41 -32.84 -21.63
N ASN A 81 0.24 -31.86 -20.72
CA ASN A 81 0.51 -30.46 -20.99
C ASN A 81 1.37 -29.79 -19.90
N PHE A 82 2.25 -30.56 -19.28
CA PHE A 82 3.21 -30.04 -18.32
C PHE A 82 4.45 -29.53 -19.04
N LYS A 83 4.79 -28.25 -18.84
CA LYS A 83 6.02 -27.65 -19.33
C LYS A 83 6.83 -27.13 -18.15
N LYS A 84 8.11 -27.43 -18.15
CA LYS A 84 9.12 -26.75 -17.31
C LYS A 84 10.11 -26.07 -18.23
N MET A 85 10.31 -24.76 -18.05
CA MET A 85 11.17 -23.96 -18.92
C MET A 85 12.00 -22.97 -18.09
N TYR A 86 13.09 -22.48 -18.67
CA TYR A 86 13.81 -21.36 -18.08
C TYR A 86 12.89 -20.14 -17.96
N LEU A 87 13.09 -19.36 -16.91
CA LEU A 87 12.26 -18.17 -16.68
C LEU A 87 12.34 -17.16 -17.84
N LYS A 88 13.51 -17.02 -18.47
CA LYS A 88 13.65 -16.15 -19.67
C LYS A 88 12.74 -16.60 -20.82
N ASP A 89 12.63 -17.90 -21.04
CA ASP A 89 11.77 -18.45 -22.10
C ASP A 89 10.30 -18.22 -21.75
N PHE A 90 9.92 -18.41 -20.49
CA PHE A 90 8.58 -18.10 -19.99
C PHE A 90 8.24 -16.62 -20.19
N ILE A 91 9.14 -15.71 -19.82
CA ILE A 91 8.95 -14.25 -20.00
C ILE A 91 8.78 -13.90 -21.49
N ALA A 92 9.54 -14.52 -22.37
CA ALA A 92 9.41 -14.29 -23.81
C ALA A 92 8.03 -14.75 -24.36
N GLU A 93 7.43 -15.78 -23.74
CA GLU A 93 6.08 -16.26 -24.09
C GLU A 93 4.95 -15.49 -23.36
N PHE A 94 5.28 -14.64 -22.38
CA PHE A 94 4.31 -14.00 -21.48
C PHE A 94 3.51 -12.85 -22.13
N GLN A 95 3.85 -12.42 -23.34
CA GLN A 95 3.14 -11.33 -24.00
C GLN A 95 1.62 -11.58 -24.09
N ASN A 96 0.83 -10.60 -23.65
CA ASN A 96 -0.64 -10.66 -23.54
C ASN A 96 -1.14 -11.83 -22.68
N ALA A 97 -0.34 -12.21 -21.71
CA ALA A 97 -0.67 -13.20 -20.69
C ALA A 97 -0.88 -12.52 -19.33
N GLY A 98 -1.38 -13.27 -18.37
CA GLY A 98 -1.43 -12.89 -16.97
C GLY A 98 -1.06 -14.07 -16.08
N PHE A 99 -0.65 -13.77 -14.87
CA PHE A 99 -0.39 -14.76 -13.85
C PHE A 99 -1.01 -14.30 -12.52
N SER A 100 -2.10 -14.98 -12.12
CA SER A 100 -2.78 -14.70 -10.86
C SER A 100 -2.09 -15.47 -9.74
N ILE A 101 -1.50 -14.75 -8.80
CA ILE A 101 -0.77 -15.32 -7.67
C ILE A 101 -1.75 -15.81 -6.61
N THR A 102 -1.65 -17.08 -6.20
CA THR A 102 -2.41 -17.63 -5.05
C THR A 102 -1.55 -17.76 -3.81
N ASP A 103 -0.27 -18.05 -3.96
CA ASP A 103 0.65 -18.16 -2.84
C ASP A 103 2.01 -17.58 -3.22
N GLU A 104 2.68 -17.02 -2.22
CA GLU A 104 4.00 -16.45 -2.33
C GLU A 104 4.91 -16.90 -1.19
N TYR A 105 6.14 -17.23 -1.52
CA TYR A 105 7.15 -17.67 -0.55
C TYR A 105 8.46 -16.95 -0.82
N TYR A 106 9.03 -16.37 0.22
CA TYR A 106 10.30 -15.66 0.15
C TYR A 106 11.34 -16.38 1.01
N GLY A 107 12.39 -16.83 0.38
CA GLY A 107 13.58 -17.41 1.02
C GLY A 107 14.72 -16.39 1.06
N GLN A 108 15.87 -16.84 1.52
CA GLN A 108 17.06 -15.99 1.62
C GLN A 108 17.57 -15.56 0.24
N ASP A 109 17.52 -16.48 -0.72
CA ASP A 109 18.12 -16.37 -2.06
C ASP A 109 17.14 -16.67 -3.19
N ARG A 110 15.85 -16.84 -2.87
CA ARG A 110 14.83 -17.17 -3.85
C ARG A 110 13.43 -16.75 -3.42
N ALA A 111 12.62 -16.39 -4.39
CA ALA A 111 11.19 -16.27 -4.29
C ALA A 111 10.49 -17.37 -5.10
N LEU A 112 9.32 -17.80 -4.63
CA LEU A 112 8.47 -18.76 -5.30
C LEU A 112 7.04 -18.21 -5.30
N TYR A 113 6.41 -18.23 -6.46
CA TYR A 113 5.03 -17.85 -6.65
C TYR A 113 4.27 -19.02 -7.27
N THR A 114 3.10 -19.32 -6.72
CA THR A 114 2.17 -20.30 -7.30
C THR A 114 0.86 -19.60 -7.66
N GLY A 115 0.17 -20.13 -8.65
CA GLY A 115 -1.10 -19.54 -9.09
C GLY A 115 -1.52 -20.04 -10.46
N TYR A 116 -2.23 -19.18 -11.18
CA TYR A 116 -2.81 -19.52 -12.47
C TYR A 116 -2.27 -18.63 -13.58
N PHE A 117 -1.63 -19.28 -14.55
CA PHE A 117 -1.26 -18.64 -15.82
C PHE A 117 -2.47 -18.62 -16.75
N HIS A 118 -2.70 -17.52 -17.44
CA HIS A 118 -3.75 -17.39 -18.43
C HIS A 118 -3.26 -16.60 -19.65
N LYS A 119 -3.55 -17.12 -20.86
CA LYS A 119 -3.23 -16.50 -22.14
C LYS A 119 -4.28 -16.85 -23.18
N GLY A 120 -5.08 -15.87 -23.60
CA GLY A 120 -6.26 -16.14 -24.42
C GLY A 120 -7.20 -17.14 -23.73
N ASP A 121 -7.53 -18.23 -24.40
CA ASP A 121 -8.37 -19.29 -23.86
C ASP A 121 -7.59 -20.36 -23.07
N THR A 122 -6.26 -20.24 -23.01
CA THR A 122 -5.41 -21.17 -22.26
C THR A 122 -5.31 -20.73 -20.81
N MET A 123 -5.57 -21.68 -19.91
CA MET A 123 -5.40 -21.49 -18.48
C MET A 123 -4.76 -22.75 -17.87
N GLY A 124 -3.91 -22.57 -16.86
CA GLY A 124 -3.27 -23.68 -16.17
C GLY A 124 -2.59 -23.25 -14.88
N GLU A 125 -2.34 -24.21 -14.02
CA GLU A 125 -1.50 -23.95 -12.83
C GLU A 125 -0.08 -23.57 -13.25
N CYS A 126 0.47 -22.60 -12.54
CA CYS A 126 1.82 -22.11 -12.80
C CYS A 126 2.58 -21.94 -11.48
N THR A 127 3.84 -22.35 -11.52
CA THR A 127 4.80 -22.03 -10.45
C THR A 127 6.00 -21.33 -11.06
N ILE A 128 6.38 -20.20 -10.48
CA ILE A 128 7.54 -19.41 -10.88
C ILE A 128 8.55 -19.44 -9.73
N VAL A 129 9.81 -19.76 -10.04
CA VAL A 129 10.92 -19.75 -9.08
C VAL A 129 11.98 -18.79 -9.58
N ILE A 130 12.31 -17.81 -8.73
CA ILE A 130 13.27 -16.74 -9.03
C ILE A 130 14.39 -16.81 -7.99
N TYR A 131 15.62 -17.10 -8.43
CA TYR A 131 16.82 -17.01 -7.60
C TYR A 131 17.44 -15.62 -7.76
N HIS A 132 17.72 -14.93 -6.64
CA HIS A 132 18.13 -13.54 -6.60
C HIS A 132 19.00 -13.25 -5.38
N ASN A 133 19.73 -12.14 -5.40
CA ASN A 133 20.48 -11.69 -4.23
C ASN A 133 19.59 -10.88 -3.26
N ASN A 134 18.66 -10.10 -3.80
CA ASN A 134 17.75 -9.30 -2.98
C ASN A 134 16.45 -9.00 -3.73
N ILE A 135 15.44 -8.54 -3.01
CA ILE A 135 14.18 -8.03 -3.55
C ILE A 135 13.99 -6.60 -3.06
N VAL A 136 13.67 -5.71 -3.98
CA VAL A 136 13.31 -4.32 -3.68
C VAL A 136 11.85 -4.12 -4.08
N PHE A 137 11.05 -3.65 -3.13
CA PHE A 137 9.69 -3.23 -3.38
C PHE A 137 9.68 -1.72 -3.62
N TYR A 138 9.15 -1.30 -4.75
CA TYR A 138 8.98 0.09 -5.09
C TYR A 138 7.50 0.44 -4.94
N GLU A 139 7.15 1.10 -3.86
CA GLU A 139 5.85 1.71 -3.72
C GLU A 139 5.83 2.98 -4.57
N GLN A 140 4.90 3.05 -5.49
CA GLN A 140 4.68 4.24 -6.28
C GLN A 140 3.83 5.19 -5.43
N THR A 141 4.51 6.09 -4.73
CA THR A 141 3.82 7.21 -4.10
C THR A 141 3.18 8.04 -5.20
N ASP A 142 1.89 8.27 -5.08
CA ASP A 142 1.19 9.14 -6.04
C ASP A 142 1.66 10.59 -5.85
N ASP A 143 2.84 10.89 -6.39
CA ASP A 143 3.42 12.24 -6.35
C ASP A 143 2.55 13.24 -7.15
N THR A 144 1.56 12.72 -7.90
CA THR A 144 0.56 13.50 -8.64
C THR A 144 -0.64 13.87 -7.78
N ARG A 145 -0.79 13.34 -6.56
CA ARG A 145 -1.91 13.68 -5.68
C ARG A 145 -2.00 15.19 -5.53
N GLU A 146 -3.11 15.72 -5.99
CA GLU A 146 -3.39 17.14 -5.88
C GLU A 146 -3.47 17.54 -4.41
N MET A 147 -2.81 18.64 -4.05
CA MET A 147 -2.85 19.21 -2.70
C MET A 147 -3.65 20.52 -2.76
N LYS A 148 -4.50 20.74 -1.77
CA LYS A 148 -5.33 21.94 -1.65
C LYS A 148 -5.12 22.63 -0.30
N GLU A 149 -5.31 23.93 -0.32
CA GLU A 149 -5.25 24.75 0.88
C GLU A 149 -6.55 24.65 1.67
N VAL A 150 -6.43 24.49 3.00
CA VAL A 150 -7.54 24.52 3.95
C VAL A 150 -7.19 25.42 5.10
N VAL A 151 -8.18 26.05 5.70
CA VAL A 151 -8.02 26.86 6.91
C VAL A 151 -8.56 26.05 8.08
N LEU A 152 -7.73 25.82 9.08
CA LEU A 152 -8.10 25.12 10.30
C LEU A 152 -7.95 26.05 11.50
N SER A 153 -8.84 25.87 12.47
CA SER A 153 -8.85 26.68 13.70
C SER A 153 -8.95 25.78 14.92
N ALA A 154 -8.20 26.12 15.97
CA ALA A 154 -8.38 25.57 17.30
C ALA A 154 -8.00 26.64 18.34
N GLY A 155 -8.80 26.77 19.41
CA GLY A 155 -8.47 27.66 20.52
C GLY A 155 -8.35 29.16 20.16
N GLY A 156 -8.92 29.60 19.02
CA GLY A 156 -8.86 30.97 18.55
C GLY A 156 -7.66 31.33 17.67
N GLU A 157 -6.82 30.33 17.31
CA GLU A 157 -5.79 30.47 16.29
C GLU A 157 -6.30 29.94 14.96
N LEU A 158 -6.00 30.65 13.88
CA LEU A 158 -6.28 30.25 12.50
C LEU A 158 -4.98 29.91 11.79
N SER A 159 -4.94 28.76 11.14
CA SER A 159 -3.78 28.31 10.40
C SER A 159 -4.15 27.79 9.01
N LEU A 160 -3.33 28.13 8.02
CA LEU A 160 -3.42 27.62 6.66
C LEU A 160 -2.58 26.36 6.53
N TYR A 161 -3.17 25.30 6.02
CA TYR A 161 -2.52 24.03 5.76
C TYR A 161 -2.67 23.64 4.30
N LEU A 162 -1.68 22.91 3.80
CA LEU A 162 -1.75 22.21 2.53
C LEU A 162 -2.02 20.75 2.83
N VAL A 163 -3.15 20.23 2.36
CA VAL A 163 -3.61 18.84 2.61
C VAL A 163 -3.95 18.15 1.29
N PRO A 164 -4.05 16.80 1.24
CA PRO A 164 -4.57 16.11 0.06
C PRO A 164 -5.93 16.65 -0.38
N ALA A 165 -6.15 16.71 -1.70
CA ALA A 165 -7.36 17.33 -2.26
C ALA A 165 -8.65 16.65 -1.81
N ASP A 166 -8.63 15.32 -1.67
CA ASP A 166 -9.75 14.52 -1.16
C ASP A 166 -10.09 14.84 0.30
N VAL A 167 -9.09 15.16 1.14
CA VAL A 167 -9.31 15.66 2.49
C VAL A 167 -9.95 17.05 2.44
N ALA A 168 -9.41 17.95 1.61
CA ALA A 168 -9.95 19.30 1.48
C ALA A 168 -11.40 19.30 0.99
N ASP A 169 -11.71 18.45 0.03
CA ASP A 169 -13.05 18.35 -0.57
C ASP A 169 -14.09 17.72 0.39
N ASN A 170 -13.62 16.92 1.38
CA ASN A 170 -14.46 16.26 2.38
C ASN A 170 -14.05 16.64 3.82
N LEU A 171 -13.53 17.84 4.02
CA LEU A 171 -12.86 18.25 5.26
C LEU A 171 -13.68 18.01 6.53
N ALA A 172 -14.96 18.34 6.50
CA ALA A 172 -15.83 18.15 7.66
C ALA A 172 -16.04 16.68 8.02
N ASP A 173 -16.18 15.80 7.03
CA ASP A 173 -16.40 14.37 7.25
C ASP A 173 -15.12 13.71 7.78
N VAL A 174 -13.96 14.05 7.23
CA VAL A 174 -12.66 13.53 7.68
C VAL A 174 -12.33 14.03 9.10
N ALA A 175 -12.63 15.29 9.41
CA ALA A 175 -12.43 15.85 10.74
C ALA A 175 -13.38 15.21 11.78
N ASN A 176 -14.63 14.93 11.39
CA ASN A 176 -15.56 14.19 12.25
C ASN A 176 -15.13 12.74 12.48
N GLU A 177 -14.62 12.08 11.46
CA GLU A 177 -14.07 10.71 11.59
C GLU A 177 -12.87 10.71 12.54
N PHE A 178 -11.94 11.65 12.40
CA PHE A 178 -10.86 11.85 13.35
C PHE A 178 -11.38 12.01 14.77
N ALA A 179 -12.32 12.92 14.99
CA ALA A 179 -12.86 13.18 16.32
C ALA A 179 -13.53 11.95 16.93
N ILE A 180 -14.35 11.21 16.16
CA ILE A 180 -15.13 10.07 16.65
C ILE A 180 -14.26 8.82 16.77
N ASN A 181 -13.57 8.44 15.70
CA ASN A 181 -12.91 7.13 15.61
C ASN A 181 -11.49 7.15 16.18
N TYR A 182 -10.72 8.22 15.95
CA TYR A 182 -9.34 8.29 16.41
C TYR A 182 -9.23 8.86 17.83
N VAL A 183 -9.94 9.95 18.13
CA VAL A 183 -9.89 10.61 19.45
C VAL A 183 -10.70 9.85 20.50
N TRP A 184 -11.94 9.49 20.22
CA TRP A 184 -12.83 8.87 21.22
C TRP A 184 -12.68 7.34 21.32
N HIS A 185 -12.43 6.65 20.24
CA HIS A 185 -12.45 5.18 20.19
C HIS A 185 -11.11 4.55 19.78
N GLY A 186 -10.13 5.35 19.34
CA GLY A 186 -8.82 4.86 18.94
C GLY A 186 -7.94 4.41 20.12
N GLU A 187 -6.91 3.65 19.82
CA GLU A 187 -5.89 3.24 20.80
C GLU A 187 -5.21 4.43 21.48
N ASN A 188 -5.20 5.59 20.82
CA ASN A 188 -4.65 6.84 21.32
C ASN A 188 -5.61 7.69 22.14
N SER A 189 -6.83 7.22 22.42
CA SER A 189 -7.86 7.97 23.16
C SER A 189 -7.37 8.49 24.51
N GLY A 190 -6.49 7.76 25.20
CA GLY A 190 -5.87 8.20 26.43
C GLY A 190 -5.02 9.49 26.32
N LYS A 191 -4.52 9.84 25.12
CA LYS A 191 -3.80 11.11 24.84
C LYS A 191 -4.76 12.30 24.90
N PHE A 192 -5.98 12.10 24.41
CA PHE A 192 -6.94 13.16 24.14
C PHE A 192 -8.01 13.32 25.20
N LEU A 193 -8.43 12.21 25.87
CA LEU A 193 -9.55 12.23 26.80
C LEU A 193 -9.09 12.55 28.22
N LYS A 194 -9.65 13.59 28.80
CA LYS A 194 -9.39 13.99 30.20
C LYS A 194 -10.67 13.88 31.01
N LEU A 195 -10.58 13.33 32.21
CA LEU A 195 -11.70 13.25 33.14
C LEU A 195 -11.93 14.64 33.78
N CYS A 196 -13.06 15.24 33.51
CA CYS A 196 -13.49 16.51 34.07
C CYS A 196 -14.73 16.27 34.93
N GLY A 197 -14.53 16.17 36.24
CA GLY A 197 -15.60 15.74 37.16
C GLY A 197 -15.99 14.27 36.95
N LYS A 198 -17.20 14.04 36.41
CA LYS A 198 -17.74 12.69 36.13
C LYS A 198 -17.81 12.38 34.62
N GLN A 199 -17.33 13.29 33.79
CA GLN A 199 -17.42 13.17 32.32
C GLN A 199 -16.03 13.25 31.69
N TYR A 200 -15.83 12.50 30.62
CA TYR A 200 -14.66 12.67 29.77
C TYR A 200 -14.88 13.84 28.81
N VAL A 201 -13.85 14.66 28.67
CA VAL A 201 -13.79 15.77 27.70
C VAL A 201 -12.62 15.51 26.78
N ALA A 202 -12.87 15.58 25.48
CA ALA A 202 -11.82 15.47 24.48
C ALA A 202 -11.08 16.81 24.36
N HIS A 203 -9.76 16.73 24.27
CA HIS A 203 -8.85 17.87 24.08
C HIS A 203 -7.94 17.55 22.91
N TYR A 204 -8.18 18.18 21.80
CA TYR A 204 -7.37 18.03 20.58
C TYR A 204 -7.40 19.34 19.78
N THR A 205 -6.46 19.48 18.86
CA THR A 205 -6.22 20.67 18.07
C THR A 205 -6.13 20.32 16.58
N GLU A 206 -6.04 21.35 15.73
CA GLU A 206 -5.76 21.18 14.31
C GLU A 206 -4.41 20.48 14.05
N GLU A 207 -3.43 20.64 14.95
CA GLU A 207 -2.13 19.97 14.83
C GLU A 207 -2.26 18.46 15.07
N ASP A 208 -3.08 18.03 16.01
CA ASP A 208 -3.39 16.61 16.25
C ASP A 208 -4.12 16.00 15.03
N PHE A 209 -5.00 16.75 14.39
CA PHE A 209 -5.64 16.31 13.15
C PHE A 209 -4.64 16.16 12.00
N ILE A 210 -3.71 17.09 11.84
CA ILE A 210 -2.64 16.99 10.84
C ILE A 210 -1.70 15.83 11.15
N GLU A 211 -1.36 15.57 12.42
CA GLU A 211 -0.60 14.39 12.83
C GLU A 211 -1.34 13.10 12.43
N TYR A 212 -2.65 13.02 12.67
CA TYR A 212 -3.49 11.91 12.24
C TYR A 212 -3.45 11.71 10.71
N LEU A 213 -3.64 12.78 9.92
CA LEU A 213 -3.53 12.68 8.47
C LEU A 213 -2.18 12.11 8.04
N ASN A 214 -1.09 12.60 8.64
CA ASN A 214 0.26 12.26 8.24
C ASN A 214 0.75 10.89 8.72
N THR A 215 0.15 10.36 9.78
CA THR A 215 0.61 9.09 10.39
C THR A 215 -0.34 7.92 10.13
N ALA A 216 -1.62 8.18 9.93
CA ALA A 216 -2.63 7.15 9.78
C ALA A 216 -3.22 7.03 8.37
N LEU A 217 -3.32 8.15 7.62
CA LEU A 217 -4.01 8.15 6.33
C LEU A 217 -3.10 8.43 5.12
N TYR A 218 -2.17 9.39 5.25
CA TYR A 218 -1.40 9.93 4.11
C TYR A 218 0.09 10.04 4.44
N THR A 219 0.72 8.90 4.74
CA THR A 219 2.13 8.84 5.13
C THR A 219 3.08 9.21 3.99
N ASP A 220 2.65 9.01 2.75
CA ASP A 220 3.42 9.23 1.52
C ASP A 220 3.53 10.71 1.13
N LYS A 221 2.48 11.49 1.39
CA LYS A 221 2.45 12.92 1.06
C LYS A 221 1.91 13.73 2.23
N PRO A 222 2.77 14.08 3.19
CA PRO A 222 2.35 14.70 4.43
C PRO A 222 1.77 16.09 4.22
N SER A 223 0.68 16.35 4.93
CA SER A 223 0.10 17.68 5.07
C SER A 223 1.07 18.63 5.76
N LYS A 224 1.05 19.90 5.40
CA LYS A 224 2.01 20.92 5.89
C LYS A 224 1.31 22.18 6.34
N LYS A 225 1.72 22.69 7.49
CA LYS A 225 1.35 24.04 7.92
C LYS A 225 2.08 25.06 7.06
N LEU A 226 1.35 25.94 6.41
CA LEU A 226 1.91 26.97 5.55
C LEU A 226 2.06 28.29 6.31
N LYS A 227 1.02 28.66 7.10
CA LYS A 227 0.98 29.96 7.76
C LYS A 227 0.02 29.91 8.94
N THR A 228 0.32 30.71 9.98
CA THR A 228 -0.62 31.00 11.06
C THR A 228 -1.05 32.45 10.97
N PHE A 229 -2.35 32.70 11.10
CA PHE A 229 -2.94 34.03 11.17
C PHE A 229 -3.16 34.40 12.63
N LYS A 230 -2.91 35.66 12.98
CA LYS A 230 -3.33 36.18 14.27
C LYS A 230 -4.77 36.64 14.11
N ALA A 231 -5.68 35.74 14.38
CA ALA A 231 -7.11 36.09 14.33
C ALA A 231 -7.70 36.05 15.72
N ALA A 232 -8.49 37.04 16.04
CA ALA A 232 -9.29 37.02 17.25
C ALA A 232 -10.74 36.54 16.97
N ASP A 233 -11.17 36.59 15.69
CA ASP A 233 -12.52 36.24 15.25
C ASP A 233 -12.52 35.71 13.82
N ASP A 234 -13.54 34.92 13.41
CA ASP A 234 -13.70 34.33 12.06
C ASP A 234 -13.66 35.34 10.89
N GLU A 235 -13.79 36.64 11.18
CA GLU A 235 -13.71 37.73 10.19
C GLU A 235 -12.27 38.01 9.74
N ASP A 236 -11.27 37.49 10.44
CA ASP A 236 -9.86 37.82 10.21
C ASP A 236 -9.15 36.87 9.23
N VAL A 237 -9.88 35.96 8.59
CA VAL A 237 -9.31 35.17 7.46
C VAL A 237 -9.07 36.14 6.30
N PRO A 238 -7.83 36.31 5.82
CA PRO A 238 -7.54 37.16 4.69
C PRO A 238 -8.42 36.81 3.49
N GLU A 239 -8.85 37.81 2.74
CA GLU A 239 -9.84 37.64 1.66
C GLU A 239 -9.44 36.61 0.63
N GLU A 240 -8.13 36.43 0.39
CA GLU A 240 -7.57 35.45 -0.52
C GLU A 240 -7.83 33.98 -0.08
N TYR A 241 -7.97 33.71 1.25
CA TYR A 241 -8.21 32.39 1.81
C TYR A 241 -9.65 32.10 2.22
N ARG A 242 -10.56 33.07 2.07
CA ARG A 242 -11.99 32.90 2.41
C ARG A 242 -12.73 31.86 1.57
N LYS A 243 -12.12 31.45 0.46
CA LYS A 243 -12.64 30.38 -0.43
C LYS A 243 -12.12 28.99 -0.07
N CYS A 244 -11.10 28.90 0.78
CA CYS A 244 -10.58 27.63 1.22
C CYS A 244 -11.59 26.93 2.13
N PRO A 245 -11.69 25.60 2.07
CA PRO A 245 -12.44 24.84 3.08
C PRO A 245 -11.95 25.19 4.49
N TYR A 246 -12.90 25.32 5.41
CA TYR A 246 -12.63 25.74 6.79
C TYR A 246 -13.23 24.73 7.78
N TYR A 247 -12.49 24.45 8.86
CA TYR A 247 -12.97 23.66 9.99
C TYR A 247 -12.42 24.19 11.31
N ASN A 248 -13.27 24.20 12.35
CA ASN A 248 -12.93 24.65 13.70
C ASN A 248 -13.01 23.45 14.66
N PHE A 249 -11.91 23.12 15.30
CA PHE A 249 -11.76 22.03 16.26
C PHE A 249 -12.16 22.42 17.68
#